data_19eb14e225f36e0d085026e34a02ba5c
#
_entry.id   19eb14e225f36e0d085026e34a02ba5c
#
_cell.length_a   1.000
_cell.length_b   1.000
_cell.length_c   1.000
_cell.angle_alpha   90.00
_cell.angle_beta   90.00
_cell.angle_gamma   90.00
#
_symmetry.space_group_name_H-M   'P 1'
#
loop_
_entity.id
_entity.type
_entity.pdbx_description
1 polymer ?
#
loop_
_entity_poly.entity_id
_entity_poly.type
_entity_poly.pdbx_seq_one_letter_code
_entity_poly.pdbx_strand_id
1 'polypeptide(L)'
;MKKLEIKYIPINDIKPYKNNPRLNEEAIPYVMNSIKEFGFKNPIILDKNNVIVAGHTRLESAKRLDMKEIPVIYADDLTEEQVKAFRLADNKVSEKSMWDYTKLDEELDSILDIDMSLFDFAIDDINWDDVEELTSETYDKPEHNMLECPNCHHIDRDIHFKKVNGVEDEN
;
A
#
# COMPACT_ATOMS: atom_id res chain seq x y z
N MET A 1 -7.52 -21.63 -19.06
CA MET A 1 -6.45 -20.88 -18.38
C MET A 1 -5.12 -21.57 -18.65
N LYS A 2 -4.11 -20.83 -19.10
CA LYS A 2 -2.75 -21.34 -19.26
C LYS A 2 -2.15 -21.67 -17.89
N LYS A 3 -1.41 -22.78 -17.78
CA LYS A 3 -0.69 -23.10 -16.55
C LYS A 3 0.47 -22.11 -16.37
N LEU A 4 0.56 -21.47 -15.20
CA LEU A 4 1.66 -20.58 -14.90
C LEU A 4 2.92 -21.39 -14.60
N GLU A 5 4.04 -20.95 -15.15
CA GLU A 5 5.36 -21.53 -14.96
C GLU A 5 6.31 -20.47 -14.46
N ILE A 6 7.06 -20.78 -13.39
CA ILE A 6 8.11 -19.90 -12.89
C ILE A 6 9.39 -20.19 -13.65
N LYS A 7 10.01 -19.13 -14.20
CA LYS A 7 11.30 -19.20 -14.89
C LYS A 7 12.28 -18.31 -14.19
N TYR A 8 13.54 -18.72 -14.14
CA TYR A 8 14.65 -17.87 -13.70
C TYR A 8 15.31 -17.25 -14.92
N ILE A 9 15.43 -15.94 -14.94
CA ILE A 9 16.08 -15.23 -16.05
C ILE A 9 17.09 -14.21 -15.52
N PRO A 10 18.12 -13.88 -16.30
CA PRO A 10 19.09 -12.86 -15.93
C PRO A 10 18.38 -11.52 -15.67
N ILE A 11 18.79 -10.84 -14.59
CA ILE A 11 18.16 -9.59 -14.17
C ILE A 11 18.29 -8.48 -15.22
N ASN A 12 19.36 -8.52 -16.02
CA ASN A 12 19.62 -7.57 -17.09
C ASN A 12 18.69 -7.72 -18.30
N ASP A 13 18.02 -8.86 -18.44
CA ASP A 13 17.08 -9.11 -19.54
C ASP A 13 15.69 -8.51 -19.25
N ILE A 14 15.46 -8.06 -18.01
CA ILE A 14 14.20 -7.49 -17.56
C ILE A 14 14.17 -5.99 -17.82
N LYS A 15 13.11 -5.53 -18.48
CA LYS A 15 12.91 -4.13 -18.83
C LYS A 15 11.87 -3.50 -17.93
N PRO A 16 12.20 -2.42 -17.20
CA PRO A 16 11.19 -1.67 -16.46
C PRO A 16 10.19 -1.01 -17.44
N TYR A 17 8.92 -0.93 -17.03
CA TYR A 17 7.93 -0.21 -17.80
C TYR A 17 8.12 1.30 -17.63
N LYS A 18 8.41 2.02 -18.72
CA LYS A 18 8.79 3.46 -18.70
C LYS A 18 7.72 4.38 -18.11
N ASN A 19 6.45 4.03 -18.32
CA ASN A 19 5.32 4.84 -17.86
C ASN A 19 4.72 4.30 -16.55
N ASN A 20 5.54 3.72 -15.67
CA ASN A 20 5.07 3.29 -14.36
C ASN A 20 4.63 4.50 -13.53
N PRO A 21 3.34 4.62 -13.13
CA PRO A 21 2.86 5.78 -12.38
C PRO A 21 3.21 5.72 -10.89
N ARG A 22 3.76 4.60 -10.41
CA ARG A 22 3.99 4.37 -8.98
C ARG A 22 5.41 4.73 -8.59
N LEU A 23 5.53 5.54 -7.53
CA LEU A 23 6.80 5.85 -6.86
C LEU A 23 7.04 4.79 -5.78
N ASN A 24 8.18 4.10 -5.82
CA ASN A 24 8.42 2.91 -5.01
C ASN A 24 9.67 3.02 -4.13
N GLU A 25 10.37 4.17 -4.11
CA GLU A 25 11.66 4.29 -3.42
C GLU A 25 11.59 3.92 -1.95
N GLU A 26 10.57 4.39 -1.24
CA GLU A 26 10.39 4.13 0.19
C GLU A 26 10.15 2.65 0.51
N ALA A 27 9.52 1.91 -0.41
CA ALA A 27 9.24 0.50 -0.21
C ALA A 27 10.44 -0.42 -0.49
N ILE A 28 11.50 0.07 -1.15
CA ILE A 28 12.64 -0.77 -1.56
C ILE A 28 13.35 -1.40 -0.37
N PRO A 29 13.70 -0.69 0.72
CA PRO A 29 14.38 -1.28 1.87
C PRO A 29 13.61 -2.46 2.47
N TYR A 30 12.30 -2.31 2.64
CA TYR A 30 11.44 -3.35 3.21
C TYR A 30 11.35 -4.59 2.32
N VAL A 31 11.27 -4.40 0.99
CA VAL A 31 11.30 -5.50 0.03
C VAL A 31 12.67 -6.16 -0.02
N MET A 32 13.77 -5.42 0.12
CA MET A 32 15.11 -5.99 0.24
C MET A 32 15.24 -6.87 1.48
N ASN A 33 14.74 -6.41 2.63
CA ASN A 33 14.74 -7.18 3.87
C ASN A 33 13.91 -8.45 3.72
N SER A 34 12.72 -8.35 3.12
CA SER A 34 11.88 -9.51 2.84
C SER A 34 12.57 -10.54 1.92
N ILE A 35 13.29 -10.09 0.89
CA ILE A 35 14.04 -10.99 0.01
C ILE A 35 15.21 -11.64 0.74
N LYS A 36 15.90 -10.92 1.63
CA LYS A 36 17.01 -11.46 2.42
C LYS A 36 16.53 -12.53 3.42
N GLU A 37 15.45 -12.25 4.11
CA GLU A 37 14.92 -13.11 5.17
C GLU A 37 14.22 -14.34 4.61
N PHE A 38 13.32 -14.14 3.68
CA PHE A 38 12.44 -15.22 3.19
C PHE A 38 12.86 -15.77 1.81
N GLY A 39 13.79 -15.13 1.13
CA GLY A 39 14.11 -15.40 -0.28
C GLY A 39 13.09 -14.75 -1.23
N PHE A 40 13.36 -14.87 -2.52
CA PHE A 40 12.50 -14.29 -3.57
C PHE A 40 11.24 -15.14 -3.79
N LYS A 41 10.23 -15.01 -2.91
CA LYS A 41 9.02 -15.87 -2.91
C LYS A 41 7.92 -15.41 -3.86
N ASN A 42 7.90 -14.12 -4.23
CA ASN A 42 6.86 -13.54 -5.06
C ASN A 42 7.42 -13.14 -6.45
N PRO A 43 7.28 -13.95 -7.51
CA PRO A 43 7.89 -13.71 -8.82
C PRO A 43 7.48 -12.38 -9.46
N ILE A 44 8.31 -11.84 -10.33
CA ILE A 44 7.98 -10.68 -11.17
C ILE A 44 7.13 -11.15 -12.35
N ILE A 45 6.09 -10.39 -12.69
CA ILE A 45 5.26 -10.68 -13.86
C ILE A 45 5.77 -9.86 -15.04
N LEU A 46 6.05 -10.54 -16.15
CA LEU A 46 6.55 -9.95 -17.39
C LEU A 46 5.57 -10.17 -18.54
N ASP A 47 5.57 -9.24 -19.48
CA ASP A 47 4.96 -9.47 -20.78
C ASP A 47 5.89 -10.28 -21.72
N LYS A 48 5.43 -10.58 -22.95
CA LYS A 48 6.17 -11.30 -23.98
C LYS A 48 7.50 -10.65 -24.41
N ASN A 49 7.72 -9.36 -24.10
CA ASN A 49 8.89 -8.58 -24.45
C ASN A 49 9.86 -8.36 -23.27
N ASN A 50 9.69 -9.10 -22.17
CA ASN A 50 10.39 -8.93 -20.91
C ASN A 50 10.16 -7.57 -20.23
N VAL A 51 9.04 -6.87 -20.54
CA VAL A 51 8.68 -5.63 -19.86
C VAL A 51 7.83 -5.95 -18.64
N ILE A 52 8.14 -5.31 -17.52
CA ILE A 52 7.44 -5.56 -16.26
C ILE A 52 5.94 -5.20 -16.37
N VAL A 53 5.11 -6.15 -15.95
CA VAL A 53 3.69 -5.97 -15.71
C VAL A 53 3.46 -5.67 -14.24
N ALA A 54 4.04 -6.49 -13.32
CA ALA A 54 3.99 -6.26 -11.88
C ALA A 54 5.32 -6.61 -11.21
N GLY A 55 5.77 -5.80 -10.23
CA GLY A 55 6.95 -6.06 -9.42
C GLY A 55 8.15 -5.14 -9.67
N HIS A 56 7.94 -3.88 -10.02
CA HIS A 56 9.04 -2.89 -10.21
C HIS A 56 9.90 -2.75 -8.95
N THR A 57 9.30 -2.65 -7.76
CA THR A 57 10.03 -2.58 -6.48
C THR A 57 10.91 -3.80 -6.27
N ARG A 58 10.38 -5.00 -6.58
CA ARG A 58 11.14 -6.27 -6.48
C ARG A 58 12.34 -6.32 -7.42
N LEU A 59 12.19 -5.80 -8.66
CA LEU A 59 13.33 -5.69 -9.57
C LEU A 59 14.41 -4.78 -9.01
N GLU A 60 14.04 -3.61 -8.51
CA GLU A 60 15.00 -2.65 -7.99
C GLU A 60 15.68 -3.17 -6.71
N SER A 61 14.92 -3.80 -5.83
CA SER A 61 15.46 -4.47 -4.64
C SER A 61 16.45 -5.58 -5.01
N ALA A 62 16.12 -6.41 -6.00
CA ALA A 62 17.00 -7.47 -6.48
C ALA A 62 18.30 -6.94 -7.10
N LYS A 63 18.24 -5.81 -7.80
CA LYS A 63 19.44 -5.12 -8.31
C LYS A 63 20.33 -4.62 -7.19
N ARG A 64 19.75 -3.98 -6.17
CA ARG A 64 20.50 -3.49 -5.00
C ARG A 64 21.08 -4.64 -4.15
N LEU A 65 20.53 -5.85 -4.29
CA LEU A 65 21.03 -7.08 -3.67
C LEU A 65 22.04 -7.84 -4.56
N ASP A 66 22.44 -7.28 -5.71
CA ASP A 66 23.38 -7.89 -6.67
C ASP A 66 22.97 -9.28 -7.16
N MET A 67 21.65 -9.55 -7.19
CA MET A 67 21.13 -10.82 -7.71
C MET A 67 21.38 -10.95 -9.21
N LYS A 68 21.80 -12.12 -9.66
CA LYS A 68 22.10 -12.36 -11.08
C LYS A 68 20.88 -12.82 -11.87
N GLU A 69 20.08 -13.66 -11.26
CA GLU A 69 18.87 -14.24 -11.83
C GLU A 69 17.72 -14.11 -10.82
N ILE A 70 16.52 -13.92 -11.31
CA ILE A 70 15.33 -13.79 -10.47
C ILE A 70 14.15 -14.55 -11.06
N PRO A 71 13.22 -15.03 -10.22
CA PRO A 71 12.04 -15.75 -10.67
C PRO A 71 11.02 -14.82 -11.33
N VAL A 72 10.52 -15.23 -12.48
CA VAL A 72 9.52 -14.51 -13.25
C VAL A 72 8.40 -15.42 -13.72
N ILE A 73 7.24 -14.82 -14.00
CA ILE A 73 6.10 -15.44 -14.66
C ILE A 73 5.76 -14.61 -15.89
N TYR A 74 5.46 -15.26 -17.01
CA TYR A 74 5.05 -14.58 -18.23
C TYR A 74 3.53 -14.48 -18.35
N ALA A 75 3.02 -13.27 -18.55
CA ALA A 75 1.66 -12.98 -18.95
C ALA A 75 1.59 -12.85 -20.48
N ASP A 76 2.04 -13.90 -21.18
CA ASP A 76 2.15 -13.96 -22.63
C ASP A 76 0.84 -14.35 -23.32
N ASP A 77 -0.18 -14.67 -22.53
CA ASP A 77 -1.56 -14.97 -22.96
C ASP A 77 -2.46 -13.72 -22.97
N LEU A 78 -1.95 -12.57 -22.54
CA LEU A 78 -2.68 -11.31 -22.52
C LEU A 78 -2.41 -10.46 -23.77
N THR A 79 -3.44 -9.74 -24.23
CA THR A 79 -3.29 -8.69 -25.24
C THR A 79 -2.56 -7.47 -24.65
N GLU A 80 -2.05 -6.59 -25.50
CA GLU A 80 -1.36 -5.36 -25.04
C GLU A 80 -2.26 -4.45 -24.20
N GLU A 81 -3.55 -4.38 -24.53
CA GLU A 81 -4.55 -3.64 -23.77
C GLU A 81 -4.79 -4.28 -22.41
N GLN A 82 -4.94 -5.60 -22.37
CA GLN A 82 -5.08 -6.36 -21.11
C GLN A 82 -3.85 -6.20 -20.21
N VAL A 83 -2.64 -6.21 -20.77
CA VAL A 83 -1.41 -5.96 -20.01
C VAL A 83 -1.41 -4.56 -19.38
N LYS A 84 -1.85 -3.53 -20.11
CA LYS A 84 -1.98 -2.16 -19.57
C LYS A 84 -3.03 -2.09 -18.46
N ALA A 85 -4.18 -2.69 -18.68
CA ALA A 85 -5.27 -2.74 -17.70
C ALA A 85 -4.83 -3.49 -16.44
N PHE A 86 -4.14 -4.62 -16.58
CA PHE A 86 -3.67 -5.43 -15.46
C PHE A 86 -2.64 -4.68 -14.61
N ARG A 87 -1.70 -3.93 -15.21
CA ARG A 87 -0.77 -3.08 -14.45
C ARG A 87 -1.47 -2.12 -13.50
N LEU A 88 -2.55 -1.50 -13.95
CA LEU A 88 -3.31 -0.55 -13.14
C LEU A 88 -4.19 -1.27 -12.11
N ALA A 89 -4.87 -2.33 -12.52
CA ALA A 89 -5.79 -3.08 -11.66
C ALA A 89 -5.06 -3.73 -10.48
N ASP A 90 -3.91 -4.39 -10.72
CA ASP A 90 -3.09 -5.04 -9.69
C ASP A 90 -2.69 -4.06 -8.57
N ASN A 91 -2.24 -2.87 -8.96
CA ASN A 91 -1.91 -1.82 -7.99
C ASN A 91 -3.14 -1.28 -7.27
N LYS A 92 -4.25 -1.03 -7.99
CA LYS A 92 -5.43 -0.39 -7.41
C LYS A 92 -6.18 -1.30 -6.45
N VAL A 93 -6.24 -2.59 -6.75
CA VAL A 93 -6.88 -3.57 -5.86
C VAL A 93 -6.14 -3.69 -4.54
N SER A 94 -4.80 -3.65 -4.55
CA SER A 94 -3.99 -3.70 -3.34
C SER A 94 -4.31 -2.56 -2.36
N GLU A 95 -4.69 -1.37 -2.86
CA GLU A 95 -5.06 -0.22 -2.04
C GLU A 95 -6.43 -0.37 -1.33
N LYS A 96 -7.23 -1.38 -1.70
CA LYS A 96 -8.56 -1.62 -1.10
C LYS A 96 -8.51 -2.54 0.11
N SER A 97 -7.39 -3.19 0.34
CA SER A 97 -7.21 -4.03 1.53
C SER A 97 -6.89 -3.15 2.75
N MET A 98 -7.46 -3.51 3.88
CA MET A 98 -7.16 -2.91 5.19
C MET A 98 -6.82 -4.02 6.17
N TRP A 99 -6.01 -3.69 7.17
CA TRP A 99 -5.68 -4.59 8.25
C TRP A 99 -6.83 -4.67 9.26
N ASP A 100 -7.10 -5.87 9.75
CA ASP A 100 -7.80 -6.10 11.01
C ASP A 100 -6.73 -5.99 12.10
N TYR A 101 -6.62 -4.82 12.73
CA TYR A 101 -5.53 -4.52 13.66
C TYR A 101 -5.50 -5.45 14.87
N THR A 102 -6.65 -5.92 15.37
CA THR A 102 -6.69 -6.88 16.49
C THR A 102 -6.00 -8.19 16.11
N LYS A 103 -6.30 -8.72 14.92
CA LYS A 103 -5.65 -9.94 14.46
C LYS A 103 -4.21 -9.72 14.06
N LEU A 104 -3.89 -8.53 13.54
CA LEU A 104 -2.50 -8.19 13.21
C LEU A 104 -1.63 -8.19 14.46
N ASP A 105 -2.09 -7.58 15.55
CA ASP A 105 -1.38 -7.55 16.82
C ASP A 105 -1.16 -8.97 17.38
N GLU A 106 -2.20 -9.82 17.35
CA GLU A 106 -2.08 -11.24 17.76
C GLU A 106 -1.03 -12.00 16.94
N GLU A 107 -0.98 -11.78 15.63
CA GLU A 107 0.01 -12.41 14.75
C GLU A 107 1.42 -11.86 15.01
N LEU A 108 1.58 -10.55 15.17
CA LEU A 108 2.88 -9.93 15.47
C LEU A 108 3.44 -10.42 16.81
N ASP A 109 2.62 -10.52 17.85
CA ASP A 109 2.99 -11.03 19.16
C ASP A 109 3.47 -12.49 19.12
N SER A 110 3.01 -13.26 18.14
CA SER A 110 3.41 -14.66 17.96
C SER A 110 4.77 -14.83 17.28
N ILE A 111 5.30 -13.77 16.65
CA ILE A 111 6.58 -13.78 15.92
C ILE A 111 7.70 -13.31 16.84
N LEU A 112 8.48 -14.25 17.40
CA LEU A 112 9.47 -13.94 18.44
C LEU A 112 10.90 -13.76 17.89
N ASP A 113 11.23 -14.41 16.77
CA ASP A 113 12.60 -14.52 16.28
C ASP A 113 12.92 -13.61 15.08
N ILE A 114 11.92 -12.87 14.58
CA ILE A 114 12.07 -12.01 13.40
C ILE A 114 11.71 -10.58 13.81
N ASP A 115 12.63 -9.66 13.54
CA ASP A 115 12.37 -8.23 13.76
C ASP A 115 11.42 -7.68 12.69
N MET A 116 10.14 -7.55 13.04
CA MET A 116 9.08 -7.10 12.16
C MET A 116 9.18 -5.61 11.78
N SER A 117 9.96 -4.82 12.52
CA SER A 117 10.25 -3.42 12.17
C SER A 117 10.98 -3.29 10.83
N LEU A 118 11.74 -4.32 10.42
CA LEU A 118 12.42 -4.41 9.13
C LEU A 118 11.44 -4.46 7.93
N PHE A 119 10.15 -4.69 8.18
CA PHE A 119 9.10 -4.81 7.18
C PHE A 119 8.01 -3.73 7.31
N ASP A 120 8.34 -2.61 7.96
CA ASP A 120 7.43 -1.48 8.21
C ASP A 120 6.31 -1.75 9.25
N PHE A 121 6.48 -2.78 10.06
CA PHE A 121 5.70 -2.97 11.28
C PHE A 121 6.46 -2.34 12.45
N ALA A 122 6.59 -1.02 12.42
CA ALA A 122 7.15 -0.31 13.56
C ALA A 122 6.18 -0.51 14.74
N ILE A 123 6.68 -1.13 15.80
CA ILE A 123 6.11 -0.91 17.11
C ILE A 123 6.56 0.52 17.44
N ASP A 124 5.67 1.49 17.28
CA ASP A 124 5.86 2.76 17.94
C ASP A 124 5.95 2.41 19.42
N ASP A 125 7.15 2.44 19.96
CA ASP A 125 7.34 2.48 21.40
C ASP A 125 6.63 3.74 21.88
N ILE A 126 5.33 3.61 22.14
CA ILE A 126 4.60 4.63 22.87
C ILE A 126 5.28 4.65 24.22
N ASN A 127 6.14 5.65 24.40
CA ASN A 127 6.70 5.92 25.72
C ASN A 127 5.53 6.36 26.60
N TRP A 128 4.95 5.42 27.32
CA TRP A 128 3.82 5.65 28.21
C TRP A 128 4.12 6.70 29.29
N ASP A 129 5.42 6.96 29.55
CA ASP A 129 5.86 8.01 30.47
C ASP A 129 5.68 9.43 29.87
N ASP A 130 5.57 9.53 28.54
CA ASP A 130 5.31 10.80 27.83
C ASP A 130 3.81 11.00 27.52
N VAL A 131 2.96 10.02 27.81
CA VAL A 131 1.50 10.17 27.68
C VAL A 131 1.00 10.92 28.91
N GLU A 132 0.83 12.23 28.80
CA GLU A 132 0.09 13.00 29.80
C GLU A 132 -1.32 12.38 29.93
N GLU A 133 -1.66 11.89 31.12
CA GLU A 133 -3.04 11.47 31.42
C GLU A 133 -3.95 12.67 31.15
N LEU A 134 -4.75 12.57 30.09
CA LEU A 134 -5.82 13.52 29.83
C LEU A 134 -6.84 13.39 30.96
N THR A 135 -6.66 14.19 32.00
CA THR A 135 -7.67 14.31 33.04
C THR A 135 -8.92 15.00 32.47
N SER A 136 -10.07 14.71 33.05
CA SER A 136 -11.34 15.35 32.66
C SER A 136 -11.30 16.87 32.71
N GLU A 137 -10.32 17.45 33.39
CA GLU A 137 -10.07 18.89 33.53
C GLU A 137 -9.30 19.48 32.34
N THR A 138 -8.52 18.64 31.60
CA THR A 138 -7.75 19.08 30.42
C THR A 138 -8.47 18.75 29.10
N TYR A 139 -9.60 18.05 29.16
CA TYR A 139 -10.39 17.77 27.97
C TYR A 139 -11.30 18.96 27.61
N ASP A 140 -10.80 19.82 26.74
CA ASP A 140 -11.65 20.79 26.07
C ASP A 140 -12.56 20.06 25.05
N LYS A 141 -13.86 20.02 25.35
CA LYS A 141 -14.83 19.52 24.38
C LYS A 141 -14.72 20.36 23.10
N PRO A 142 -14.48 19.73 21.95
CA PRO A 142 -14.49 20.47 20.69
C PRO A 142 -15.83 21.18 20.55
N GLU A 143 -15.79 22.52 20.40
CA GLU A 143 -16.99 23.31 20.09
C GLU A 143 -17.49 22.91 18.71
N HIS A 144 -18.64 22.28 18.65
CA HIS A 144 -19.32 22.00 17.38
C HIS A 144 -20.29 23.13 17.07
N ASN A 145 -20.18 23.71 15.90
CA ASN A 145 -21.20 24.60 15.40
C ASN A 145 -22.46 23.79 15.13
N MET A 146 -23.57 24.21 15.77
CA MET A 146 -24.89 23.64 15.52
C MET A 146 -25.51 24.39 14.35
N LEU A 147 -25.88 23.68 13.30
CA LEU A 147 -26.56 24.26 12.13
C LEU A 147 -28.03 23.79 12.11
N GLU A 148 -28.91 24.69 11.74
CA GLU A 148 -30.35 24.40 11.52
C GLU A 148 -30.59 24.28 10.00
N CYS A 149 -31.25 23.21 9.60
CA CYS A 149 -31.69 23.07 8.22
C CYS A 149 -32.84 24.07 7.91
N PRO A 150 -32.67 24.97 6.92
CA PRO A 150 -33.69 25.99 6.63
C PRO A 150 -35.00 25.42 6.09
N ASN A 151 -35.04 24.15 5.70
CA ASN A 151 -36.24 23.54 5.13
C ASN A 151 -37.04 22.68 6.12
N CYS A 152 -36.36 21.93 7.00
CA CYS A 152 -37.06 21.04 7.95
C CYS A 152 -36.80 21.37 9.42
N HIS A 153 -36.02 22.42 9.69
CA HIS A 153 -35.65 22.91 11.04
C HIS A 153 -34.91 21.87 11.91
N HIS A 154 -34.37 20.83 11.29
CA HIS A 154 -33.53 19.88 11.99
C HIS A 154 -32.21 20.54 12.40
N ILE A 155 -31.86 20.43 13.68
CA ILE A 155 -30.64 21.00 14.26
C ILE A 155 -29.66 19.85 14.49
N ASP A 156 -28.47 19.93 13.90
CA ASP A 156 -27.41 18.95 14.08
C ASP A 156 -26.01 19.61 13.97
N ARG A 157 -24.97 18.83 14.22
CA ARG A 157 -23.60 19.31 14.11
C ARG A 157 -23.27 19.62 12.64
N ASP A 158 -22.41 20.63 12.43
CA ASP A 158 -21.97 21.07 11.10
C ASP A 158 -21.35 19.96 10.25
N ILE A 159 -20.71 18.97 10.89
CA ILE A 159 -20.10 17.80 10.21
C ILE A 159 -21.13 16.91 9.49
N HIS A 160 -22.39 16.94 9.88
CA HIS A 160 -23.47 16.16 9.27
C HIS A 160 -24.10 16.85 8.06
N PHE A 161 -23.81 18.13 7.84
CA PHE A 161 -24.29 18.88 6.69
C PHE A 161 -23.27 18.84 5.55
N LYS A 162 -23.71 18.43 4.35
CA LYS A 162 -22.86 18.49 3.16
C LYS A 162 -22.71 19.95 2.72
N LYS A 163 -21.48 20.43 2.53
CA LYS A 163 -21.26 21.69 1.81
C LYS A 163 -21.77 21.55 0.38
N VAL A 164 -22.76 22.37 0.02
CA VAL A 164 -23.22 22.50 -1.36
C VAL A 164 -22.37 23.61 -2.00
N ASN A 165 -21.45 23.22 -2.90
CA ASN A 165 -20.69 24.19 -3.68
C ASN A 165 -21.64 24.83 -4.70
N GLY A 166 -21.87 26.14 -4.61
CA GLY A 166 -22.52 26.91 -5.67
C GLY A 166 -23.82 27.62 -5.29
N VAL A 167 -23.96 28.11 -4.06
CA VAL A 167 -24.91 29.23 -3.80
C VAL A 167 -24.03 30.46 -3.59
N GLU A 168 -23.84 31.25 -4.63
CA GLU A 168 -23.38 32.62 -4.50
C GLU A 168 -24.51 33.39 -3.80
N ASP A 169 -24.18 34.01 -2.66
CA ASP A 169 -25.09 34.93 -1.97
C ASP A 169 -25.39 36.10 -2.91
N GLU A 170 -26.51 36.09 -3.59
CA GLU A 170 -27.08 37.29 -4.20
C GLU A 170 -27.53 38.21 -3.08
N ASN A 171 -26.82 39.28 -2.95
CA ASN A 171 -27.18 40.44 -2.17
C ASN A 171 -27.75 41.54 -3.09
#